data_57ac948b0788051c23b5dac7985fa8cd
#
_entry.id   57ac948b0788051c23b5dac7985fa8cd
#
_cell.length_a   1.000
_cell.length_b   1.000
_cell.length_c   1.000
_cell.angle_alpha   90.00
_cell.angle_beta   90.00
_cell.angle_gamma   90.00
#
_symmetry.space_group_name_H-M   'P 1'
#
loop_
_entity.id
_entity.type
_entity.pdbx_description
1 polymer ?
#
loop_
_entity_poly.entity_id
_entity_poly.type
_entity_poly.pdbx_seq_one_letter_code
_entity_poly.pdbx_strand_id
1 'polypeptide(L)'
;LNQEMQNKIEMAKGIVADVLETVKRRGAFQAEASYSEGSGLSVSTRSGQVDTVEHNDDRSLSITVFLKNNDGEELSKGSASTAVLDPQAIALTIEKAMAIAALTEADPCMGLADKSRLATEFRELGTWQPQTVTADDLIQRALEAEAAAATEGVTVDQSAAQTGESFSVYGNSHGFLAHRLGSTASASVVALAEQDGAMERDYWWDATRQVDDLLSAREIGQKAAARTRQRVGARRVASGAYPVLFEAPVAKTLVGHFLQAISGSALYQDASFLKDALGNRIFPDWLTIREDPFLYGGFASRNFDSDGVQTRARHLIENGVLSGYLLSSYAARRLGLEPTGNAGGSHNVQVVPNAGEFTDLLQQMDTGLLITEVMGQGINLVTGDYSRGASGFWVENGQIQYPVNEITVAGNLKDLYAGLQAVGSDVDRRSKIHTGSWLFEHMAVAGEG
;
A
#
# COMPACT_ATOMS: atom_id res chain seq x y z
N LEU A 1 -7.43 18.81 16.41
CA LEU A 1 -8.47 17.84 16.78
C LEU A 1 -9.70 18.56 17.31
N ASN A 2 -10.90 18.19 16.81
CA ASN A 2 -12.15 18.67 17.39
C ASN A 2 -12.47 17.92 18.71
N GLN A 3 -13.38 18.48 19.53
CA GLN A 3 -13.72 17.92 20.84
C GLN A 3 -14.34 16.53 20.77
N GLU A 4 -15.10 16.25 19.72
CA GLU A 4 -15.75 14.94 19.52
C GLU A 4 -14.70 13.83 19.31
N MET A 5 -13.73 14.05 18.41
CA MET A 5 -12.66 13.09 18.16
C MET A 5 -11.77 12.89 19.39
N GLN A 6 -11.49 13.97 20.14
CA GLN A 6 -10.78 13.86 21.41
C GLN A 6 -11.50 12.96 22.40
N ASN A 7 -12.81 13.13 22.56
CA ASN A 7 -13.63 12.29 23.45
C ASN A 7 -13.63 10.82 23.02
N LYS A 8 -13.74 10.54 21.72
CA LYS A 8 -13.66 9.18 21.17
C LYS A 8 -12.31 8.52 21.48
N ILE A 9 -11.22 9.24 21.29
CA ILE A 9 -9.86 8.76 21.57
C ILE A 9 -9.69 8.44 23.07
N GLU A 10 -10.12 9.33 23.97
CA GLU A 10 -10.00 9.10 25.41
C GLU A 10 -10.87 7.93 25.88
N MET A 11 -12.08 7.77 25.35
CA MET A 11 -12.92 6.59 25.59
C MET A 11 -12.20 5.30 25.15
N ALA A 12 -11.64 5.29 23.93
CA ALA A 12 -10.94 4.12 23.41
C ALA A 12 -9.67 3.79 24.20
N LYS A 13 -8.92 4.80 24.67
CA LYS A 13 -7.79 4.61 25.58
C LYS A 13 -8.23 3.97 26.90
N GLY A 14 -9.37 4.40 27.46
CA GLY A 14 -9.97 3.79 28.65
C GLY A 14 -10.28 2.31 28.44
N ILE A 15 -10.95 1.95 27.34
CA ILE A 15 -11.27 0.55 26.99
C ILE A 15 -9.98 -0.29 26.87
N VAL A 16 -8.99 0.19 26.14
CA VAL A 16 -7.70 -0.53 25.95
C VAL A 16 -6.99 -0.71 27.30
N ALA A 17 -6.93 0.31 28.13
CA ALA A 17 -6.30 0.24 29.45
C ALA A 17 -7.00 -0.75 30.38
N ASP A 18 -8.34 -0.74 30.44
CA ASP A 18 -9.15 -1.67 31.26
C ASP A 18 -9.00 -3.12 30.80
N VAL A 19 -8.93 -3.35 29.50
CA VAL A 19 -8.67 -4.68 28.91
C VAL A 19 -7.29 -5.18 29.34
N LEU A 20 -6.24 -4.36 29.19
CA LEU A 20 -4.88 -4.74 29.56
C LEU A 20 -4.75 -5.07 31.05
N GLU A 21 -5.39 -4.29 31.91
CA GLU A 21 -5.42 -4.57 33.35
C GLU A 21 -6.19 -5.85 33.67
N THR A 22 -7.32 -6.07 33.01
CA THR A 22 -8.13 -7.29 33.21
C THR A 22 -7.39 -8.54 32.77
N VAL A 23 -6.73 -8.51 31.62
CA VAL A 23 -5.93 -9.63 31.09
C VAL A 23 -4.76 -9.94 32.01
N LYS A 24 -4.08 -8.92 32.54
CA LYS A 24 -3.01 -9.07 33.54
C LYS A 24 -3.51 -9.75 34.82
N ARG A 25 -4.67 -9.31 35.35
CA ARG A 25 -5.29 -9.96 36.56
C ARG A 25 -5.70 -11.41 36.32
N ARG A 26 -5.97 -11.79 35.05
CA ARG A 26 -6.26 -13.18 34.67
C ARG A 26 -5.01 -14.03 34.42
N GLY A 27 -3.82 -13.49 34.64
CA GLY A 27 -2.56 -14.23 34.62
C GLY A 27 -1.82 -14.24 33.27
N ALA A 28 -2.15 -13.37 32.34
CA ALA A 28 -1.33 -13.17 31.15
C ALA A 28 0.05 -12.63 31.54
N PHE A 29 1.11 -13.18 30.95
CA PHE A 29 2.47 -12.72 31.16
C PHE A 29 2.72 -11.38 30.44
N GLN A 30 2.26 -11.28 29.20
CA GLN A 30 2.23 -10.04 28.40
C GLN A 30 0.90 -9.95 27.67
N ALA A 31 0.51 -8.73 27.30
CA ALA A 31 -0.68 -8.49 26.51
C ALA A 31 -0.56 -7.21 25.68
N GLU A 32 -1.28 -7.18 24.59
CA GLU A 32 -1.55 -5.99 23.82
C GLU A 32 -3.03 -5.92 23.43
N ALA A 33 -3.53 -4.72 23.25
CA ALA A 33 -4.88 -4.49 22.77
C ALA A 33 -4.90 -3.30 21.79
N SER A 34 -5.75 -3.39 20.79
CA SER A 34 -5.98 -2.30 19.86
C SER A 34 -7.47 -2.09 19.64
N TYR A 35 -7.88 -0.84 19.73
CA TYR A 35 -9.21 -0.38 19.32
C TYR A 35 -9.08 0.37 17.99
N SER A 36 -9.98 0.13 17.08
CA SER A 36 -10.08 0.89 15.83
C SER A 36 -11.53 1.24 15.52
N GLU A 37 -11.73 2.43 14.99
CA GLU A 37 -13.01 2.92 14.48
C GLU A 37 -12.76 3.63 13.16
N GLY A 38 -13.64 3.40 12.18
CA GLY A 38 -13.60 4.04 10.89
C GLY A 38 -14.99 4.35 10.40
N SER A 39 -15.16 5.49 9.74
CA SER A 39 -16.38 5.85 9.02
C SER A 39 -16.04 6.25 7.59
N GLY A 40 -16.92 5.95 6.67
CA GLY A 40 -16.73 6.25 5.26
C GLY A 40 -18.05 6.55 4.56
N LEU A 41 -17.96 7.43 3.55
CA LEU A 41 -19.05 7.76 2.64
C LEU A 41 -18.56 7.48 1.22
N SER A 42 -19.28 6.64 0.49
CA SER A 42 -18.96 6.25 -0.88
C SER A 42 -20.16 6.47 -1.78
N VAL A 43 -19.93 7.04 -2.93
CA VAL A 43 -20.94 7.30 -3.95
C VAL A 43 -20.45 6.77 -5.29
N SER A 44 -21.31 6.11 -6.04
CA SER A 44 -21.05 5.82 -7.45
C SER A 44 -22.20 6.29 -8.35
N THR A 45 -21.83 6.62 -9.58
CA THR A 45 -22.79 7.03 -10.63
C THR A 45 -22.57 6.23 -11.89
N ARG A 46 -23.62 6.04 -12.66
CA ARG A 46 -23.64 5.38 -13.96
C ARG A 46 -24.75 5.96 -14.82
N SER A 47 -24.49 6.19 -16.10
CA SER A 47 -25.48 6.72 -17.06
C SER A 47 -26.14 8.01 -16.60
N GLY A 48 -25.39 8.89 -15.95
CA GLY A 48 -25.86 10.18 -15.45
C GLY A 48 -26.78 10.10 -14.23
N GLN A 49 -26.82 8.95 -13.56
CA GLN A 49 -27.66 8.73 -12.37
C GLN A 49 -26.84 8.16 -11.22
N VAL A 50 -27.30 8.38 -9.99
CA VAL A 50 -26.72 7.75 -8.81
C VAL A 50 -27.00 6.25 -8.87
N ASP A 51 -25.96 5.46 -8.75
CA ASP A 51 -26.02 4.00 -8.70
C ASP A 51 -26.02 3.50 -7.24
N THR A 52 -25.06 3.94 -6.44
CA THR A 52 -24.99 3.62 -5.01
C THR A 52 -24.63 4.82 -4.15
N VAL A 53 -25.14 4.82 -2.92
CA VAL A 53 -24.67 5.66 -1.81
C VAL A 53 -24.52 4.76 -0.60
N GLU A 54 -23.32 4.63 -0.10
CA GLU A 54 -23.00 3.76 1.03
C GLU A 54 -22.35 4.56 2.15
N HIS A 55 -22.82 4.32 3.36
CA HIS A 55 -22.22 4.82 4.58
C HIS A 55 -21.74 3.64 5.42
N ASN A 56 -20.47 3.59 5.72
CA ASN A 56 -19.84 2.55 6.49
C ASN A 56 -19.38 3.08 7.82
N ASP A 57 -19.74 2.38 8.89
CA ASP A 57 -19.24 2.59 10.24
C ASP A 57 -18.73 1.27 10.79
N ASP A 58 -17.44 1.16 10.95
CA ASP A 58 -16.76 -0.04 11.41
C ASP A 58 -16.02 0.23 12.71
N ARG A 59 -16.04 -0.76 13.62
CA ARG A 59 -15.24 -0.73 14.83
C ARG A 59 -14.75 -2.12 15.19
N SER A 60 -13.60 -2.19 15.83
CA SER A 60 -13.04 -3.45 16.29
C SER A 60 -12.17 -3.24 17.53
N LEU A 61 -12.33 -4.13 18.50
CA LEU A 61 -11.39 -4.30 19.60
C LEU A 61 -10.68 -5.64 19.44
N SER A 62 -9.37 -5.62 19.26
CA SER A 62 -8.52 -6.80 19.15
C SER A 62 -7.69 -6.94 20.42
N ILE A 63 -7.63 -8.15 20.96
CA ILE A 63 -6.92 -8.49 22.19
C ILE A 63 -5.97 -9.62 21.91
N THR A 64 -4.70 -9.43 22.24
CA THR A 64 -3.66 -10.46 22.13
C THR A 64 -3.05 -10.68 23.50
N VAL A 65 -2.93 -11.95 23.87
CA VAL A 65 -2.31 -12.37 25.14
C VAL A 65 -1.14 -13.30 24.87
N PHE A 66 -0.15 -13.21 25.74
CA PHE A 66 1.01 -14.10 25.75
C PHE A 66 1.08 -14.80 27.10
N LEU A 67 1.12 -16.12 27.07
CA LEU A 67 1.25 -16.96 28.25
C LEU A 67 2.66 -17.56 28.28
N LYS A 68 3.21 -17.64 29.48
CA LYS A 68 4.49 -18.29 29.70
C LYS A 68 4.24 -19.79 29.87
N ASN A 69 5.04 -20.62 29.19
CA ASN A 69 4.99 -22.07 29.40
C ASN A 69 5.59 -22.44 30.78
N ASN A 70 5.18 -23.60 31.31
CA ASN A 70 5.54 -24.01 32.68
C ASN A 70 7.04 -24.26 32.88
N ASP A 71 7.78 -24.57 31.84
CA ASP A 71 9.15 -25.07 31.91
C ASP A 71 10.21 -24.17 31.25
N GLY A 72 9.82 -22.99 30.71
CA GLY A 72 10.73 -22.16 29.94
C GLY A 72 10.45 -20.68 29.92
N GLU A 73 11.22 -19.98 29.12
CA GLU A 73 11.05 -18.55 28.85
C GLU A 73 10.21 -18.26 27.60
N GLU A 74 9.78 -19.30 26.90
CA GLU A 74 9.02 -19.21 25.67
C GLU A 74 7.57 -18.80 25.91
N LEU A 75 7.00 -18.07 24.94
CA LEU A 75 5.64 -17.57 25.06
C LEU A 75 4.75 -18.18 23.97
N SER A 76 3.55 -18.56 24.39
CA SER A 76 2.45 -18.88 23.49
C SER A 76 1.56 -17.64 23.28
N LYS A 77 0.97 -17.53 22.10
CA LYS A 77 0.15 -16.38 21.69
C LYS A 77 -1.29 -16.78 21.42
N GLY A 78 -2.24 -16.01 21.92
CA GLY A 78 -3.65 -16.10 21.54
C GLY A 78 -4.23 -14.74 21.25
N SER A 79 -5.02 -14.64 20.19
CA SER A 79 -5.68 -13.40 19.79
C SER A 79 -7.14 -13.63 19.50
N ALA A 80 -7.98 -12.66 19.88
CA ALA A 80 -9.40 -12.63 19.55
C ALA A 80 -9.86 -11.17 19.37
N SER A 81 -10.93 -10.96 18.62
CA SER A 81 -11.49 -9.63 18.37
C SER A 81 -13.01 -9.61 18.48
N THR A 82 -13.55 -8.43 18.72
CA THR A 82 -15.00 -8.17 18.75
C THR A 82 -15.31 -6.76 18.23
N ALA A 83 -16.45 -6.63 17.58
CA ALA A 83 -17.04 -5.32 17.24
C ALA A 83 -18.03 -4.83 18.32
N VAL A 84 -18.40 -5.70 19.28
CA VAL A 84 -19.34 -5.40 20.36
C VAL A 84 -18.55 -5.00 21.59
N LEU A 85 -18.84 -3.82 22.14
CA LEU A 85 -18.06 -3.21 23.21
C LEU A 85 -18.75 -3.29 24.60
N ASP A 86 -19.80 -4.07 24.75
CA ASP A 86 -20.35 -4.29 26.07
C ASP A 86 -19.42 -5.14 26.95
N PRO A 87 -19.49 -5.01 28.26
CA PRO A 87 -18.58 -5.69 29.19
C PRO A 87 -18.59 -7.22 29.05
N GLN A 88 -19.73 -7.82 28.68
CA GLN A 88 -19.85 -9.26 28.51
C GLN A 88 -19.13 -9.74 27.25
N ALA A 89 -19.28 -9.04 26.12
CA ALA A 89 -18.59 -9.35 24.88
C ALA A 89 -17.07 -9.18 25.00
N ILE A 90 -16.62 -8.13 25.69
CA ILE A 90 -15.19 -7.93 25.98
C ILE A 90 -14.66 -9.05 26.87
N ALA A 91 -15.37 -9.43 27.94
CA ALA A 91 -14.97 -10.52 28.84
C ALA A 91 -14.84 -11.86 28.08
N LEU A 92 -15.79 -12.17 27.20
CA LEU A 92 -15.77 -13.38 26.37
C LEU A 92 -14.60 -13.35 25.35
N THR A 93 -14.28 -12.18 24.80
CA THR A 93 -13.16 -12.00 23.88
C THR A 93 -11.83 -12.24 24.59
N ILE A 94 -11.68 -11.75 25.82
CA ILE A 94 -10.52 -12.04 26.67
C ILE A 94 -10.40 -13.55 26.92
N GLU A 95 -11.50 -14.22 27.30
CA GLU A 95 -11.52 -15.66 27.53
C GLU A 95 -11.08 -16.46 26.31
N LYS A 96 -11.58 -16.08 25.13
CA LYS A 96 -11.16 -16.70 23.87
C LYS A 96 -9.68 -16.52 23.60
N ALA A 97 -9.15 -15.30 23.76
CA ALA A 97 -7.72 -15.03 23.55
C ALA A 97 -6.86 -15.86 24.52
N MET A 98 -7.23 -15.93 25.81
CA MET A 98 -6.55 -16.74 26.81
C MET A 98 -6.62 -18.23 26.49
N ALA A 99 -7.78 -18.74 26.08
CA ALA A 99 -7.95 -20.15 25.71
C ALA A 99 -7.12 -20.54 24.48
N ILE A 100 -7.07 -19.67 23.47
CA ILE A 100 -6.21 -19.88 22.27
C ILE A 100 -4.75 -19.91 22.69
N ALA A 101 -4.29 -18.95 23.49
CA ALA A 101 -2.91 -18.91 23.97
C ALA A 101 -2.53 -20.19 24.76
N ALA A 102 -3.43 -20.70 25.59
CA ALA A 102 -3.21 -21.92 26.36
C ALA A 102 -3.06 -23.20 25.52
N LEU A 103 -3.60 -23.20 24.29
CA LEU A 103 -3.55 -24.31 23.35
C LEU A 103 -2.48 -24.15 22.26
N THR A 104 -1.91 -22.95 22.13
CA THR A 104 -0.92 -22.64 21.08
C THR A 104 0.47 -23.06 21.58
N GLU A 105 1.27 -23.64 20.70
CA GLU A 105 2.66 -23.98 20.98
C GLU A 105 3.46 -22.70 21.27
N ALA A 106 4.35 -22.80 22.25
CA ALA A 106 5.24 -21.70 22.61
C ALA A 106 6.36 -21.51 21.58
N ASP A 107 6.77 -20.27 21.38
CA ASP A 107 7.83 -19.87 20.43
C ASP A 107 8.80 -18.93 21.14
N PRO A 108 10.12 -19.20 21.10
CA PRO A 108 11.14 -18.39 21.78
C PRO A 108 11.23 -16.94 21.23
N CYS A 109 10.74 -16.69 20.02
CA CYS A 109 10.73 -15.35 19.41
C CYS A 109 9.45 -14.56 19.69
N MET A 110 8.44 -15.20 20.29
CA MET A 110 7.14 -14.58 20.55
C MET A 110 7.20 -13.58 21.72
N GLY A 111 6.33 -12.60 21.71
CA GLY A 111 6.17 -11.59 22.76
C GLY A 111 6.16 -10.17 22.24
N LEU A 112 5.91 -9.24 23.14
CA LEU A 112 5.89 -7.79 22.85
C LEU A 112 7.27 -7.29 22.42
N ALA A 113 7.27 -6.13 21.76
CA ALA A 113 8.50 -5.37 21.52
C ALA A 113 9.20 -5.01 22.84
N ASP A 114 10.54 -4.90 22.80
CA ASP A 114 11.31 -4.48 23.96
C ASP A 114 10.91 -3.07 24.39
N LYS A 115 10.73 -2.87 25.70
CA LYS A 115 10.27 -1.60 26.24
C LYS A 115 11.10 -0.39 25.82
N SER A 116 12.41 -0.59 25.67
CA SER A 116 13.35 0.44 25.22
C SER A 116 13.18 0.86 23.75
N ARG A 117 12.42 0.11 22.97
CA ARG A 117 12.15 0.38 21.55
C ARG A 117 10.81 1.07 21.29
N LEU A 118 9.95 1.10 22.31
CA LEU A 118 8.63 1.72 22.20
C LEU A 118 8.76 3.22 21.93
N ALA A 119 7.83 3.76 21.14
CA ALA A 119 7.86 5.15 20.73
C ALA A 119 7.70 6.10 21.93
N THR A 120 8.57 7.07 22.00
CA THR A 120 8.54 8.16 22.99
C THR A 120 8.44 9.54 22.34
N GLU A 121 8.68 9.64 21.03
CA GLU A 121 8.60 10.87 20.25
C GLU A 121 7.41 10.81 19.30
N PHE A 122 6.58 11.86 19.35
CA PHE A 122 5.39 11.97 18.52
C PHE A 122 5.43 13.29 17.77
N ARG A 123 5.34 13.21 16.44
CA ARG A 123 5.31 14.36 15.53
C ARG A 123 3.90 14.57 15.02
N GLU A 124 3.55 15.81 14.71
CA GLU A 124 2.37 16.12 13.93
C GLU A 124 2.62 15.72 12.46
N LEU A 125 1.81 14.82 11.95
CA LEU A 125 2.03 14.19 10.63
C LEU A 125 1.00 14.62 9.58
N GLY A 126 -0.02 15.40 9.93
CA GLY A 126 -1.07 15.84 8.99
C GLY A 126 -1.87 14.70 8.38
N THR A 127 -1.94 13.54 9.05
CA THR A 127 -2.60 12.34 8.51
C THR A 127 -4.11 12.39 8.62
N TRP A 128 -4.66 13.25 9.47
CA TRP A 128 -6.09 13.41 9.64
C TRP A 128 -6.50 14.85 9.32
N GLN A 129 -7.38 14.97 8.35
CA GLN A 129 -8.01 16.21 7.92
C GLN A 129 -9.51 15.93 7.86
N PRO A 130 -10.31 16.56 8.75
CA PRO A 130 -11.74 16.25 8.85
C PRO A 130 -12.46 16.52 7.54
N GLN A 131 -13.30 15.57 7.14
CA GLN A 131 -14.11 15.70 5.93
C GLN A 131 -15.37 16.53 6.24
N THR A 132 -15.59 17.56 5.46
CA THR A 132 -16.75 18.46 5.62
C THR A 132 -17.79 18.28 4.51
N VAL A 133 -17.54 17.33 3.58
CA VAL A 133 -18.39 17.09 2.41
C VAL A 133 -19.58 16.20 2.76
N THR A 134 -20.70 16.47 2.11
CA THR A 134 -21.93 15.69 2.20
C THR A 134 -22.03 14.63 1.10
N ALA A 135 -23.03 13.75 1.19
CA ALA A 135 -23.33 12.81 0.10
C ALA A 135 -23.64 13.54 -1.22
N ASP A 136 -24.36 14.66 -1.15
CA ASP A 136 -24.71 15.45 -2.34
C ASP A 136 -23.46 16.05 -3.00
N ASP A 137 -22.48 16.49 -2.24
CA ASP A 137 -21.20 16.99 -2.77
C ASP A 137 -20.42 15.90 -3.52
N LEU A 138 -20.40 14.68 -2.96
CA LEU A 138 -19.75 13.53 -3.62
C LEU A 138 -20.52 13.07 -4.86
N ILE A 139 -21.87 13.10 -4.82
CA ILE A 139 -22.73 12.81 -5.97
C ILE A 139 -22.43 13.80 -7.10
N GLN A 140 -22.39 15.09 -6.81
CA GLN A 140 -22.07 16.12 -7.80
C GLN A 140 -20.69 15.90 -8.40
N ARG A 141 -19.68 15.62 -7.59
CA ARG A 141 -18.33 15.31 -8.06
C ARG A 141 -18.30 14.09 -8.99
N ALA A 142 -19.00 13.02 -8.63
CA ALA A 142 -19.06 11.80 -9.44
C ALA A 142 -19.78 12.04 -10.78
N LEU A 143 -20.92 12.77 -10.77
CA LEU A 143 -21.66 13.13 -11.99
C LEU A 143 -20.86 14.06 -12.90
N GLU A 144 -20.15 15.04 -12.36
CA GLU A 144 -19.28 15.92 -13.14
C GLU A 144 -18.11 15.17 -13.79
N ALA A 145 -17.50 14.23 -13.06
CA ALA A 145 -16.42 13.40 -13.59
C ALA A 145 -16.93 12.45 -14.69
N GLU A 146 -18.11 11.84 -14.48
CA GLU A 146 -18.79 11.02 -15.48
C GLU A 146 -19.11 11.82 -16.75
N ALA A 147 -19.73 12.98 -16.59
CA ALA A 147 -20.07 13.86 -17.73
C ALA A 147 -18.82 14.31 -18.51
N ALA A 148 -17.72 14.57 -17.81
CA ALA A 148 -16.45 14.96 -18.45
C ALA A 148 -15.79 13.80 -19.21
N ALA A 149 -16.05 12.56 -18.84
CA ALA A 149 -15.55 11.35 -19.51
C ALA A 149 -16.47 10.88 -20.65
N ALA A 150 -17.77 11.11 -20.54
CA ALA A 150 -18.76 10.73 -21.56
C ALA A 150 -18.62 11.63 -22.80
N THR A 151 -17.81 11.20 -23.76
CA THR A 151 -17.48 11.92 -24.99
C THR A 151 -17.70 11.01 -26.19
N GLU A 152 -17.63 11.54 -27.40
CA GLU A 152 -17.82 10.74 -28.62
C GLU A 152 -16.93 9.48 -28.63
N GLY A 153 -17.53 8.30 -28.79
CA GLY A 153 -16.87 7.00 -28.79
C GLY A 153 -16.41 6.50 -27.41
N VAL A 154 -16.77 7.20 -26.31
CA VAL A 154 -16.45 6.77 -24.94
C VAL A 154 -17.71 6.79 -24.09
N THR A 155 -17.99 5.68 -23.44
CA THR A 155 -19.03 5.54 -22.41
C THR A 155 -18.38 5.35 -21.03
N VAL A 156 -19.14 5.67 -19.98
CA VAL A 156 -18.64 5.50 -18.61
C VAL A 156 -19.28 4.25 -17.99
N ASP A 157 -18.43 3.33 -17.55
CA ASP A 157 -18.88 2.14 -16.81
C ASP A 157 -19.24 2.53 -15.38
N GLN A 158 -18.38 3.32 -14.73
CA GLN A 158 -18.62 3.81 -13.37
C GLN A 158 -17.83 5.09 -13.12
N SER A 159 -18.43 6.03 -12.42
CA SER A 159 -17.73 7.12 -11.74
C SER A 159 -17.98 7.02 -10.24
N ALA A 160 -16.97 7.24 -9.42
CA ALA A 160 -17.09 7.12 -7.98
C ALA A 160 -16.31 8.23 -7.25
N ALA A 161 -16.83 8.61 -6.09
CA ALA A 161 -16.17 9.50 -5.15
C ALA A 161 -16.40 8.98 -3.73
N GLN A 162 -15.36 9.05 -2.89
CA GLN A 162 -15.45 8.54 -1.52
C GLN A 162 -14.57 9.31 -0.55
N THR A 163 -14.99 9.29 0.72
CA THR A 163 -14.22 9.78 1.85
C THR A 163 -14.20 8.76 2.95
N GLY A 164 -13.16 8.83 3.78
CA GLY A 164 -13.06 8.00 4.97
C GLY A 164 -12.26 8.70 6.06
N GLU A 165 -12.67 8.48 7.30
CA GLU A 165 -11.92 8.87 8.48
C GLU A 165 -11.74 7.65 9.38
N SER A 166 -10.61 7.59 10.06
CA SER A 166 -10.34 6.49 10.99
C SER A 166 -9.46 6.96 12.15
N PHE A 167 -9.64 6.30 13.29
CA PHE A 167 -8.66 6.37 14.36
C PHE A 167 -8.43 4.99 14.96
N SER A 168 -7.29 4.82 15.59
CA SER A 168 -6.98 3.62 16.36
C SER A 168 -6.21 3.99 17.61
N VAL A 169 -6.41 3.18 18.66
CA VAL A 169 -5.64 3.23 19.89
C VAL A 169 -4.95 1.87 20.03
N TYR A 170 -3.66 1.88 20.27
CA TYR A 170 -2.87 0.70 20.59
C TYR A 170 -2.26 0.84 21.98
N GLY A 171 -2.33 -0.20 22.76
CA GLY A 171 -1.67 -0.27 24.05
C GLY A 171 -1.13 -1.66 24.34
N ASN A 172 -0.12 -1.74 25.22
CA ASN A 172 0.47 -3.00 25.65
C ASN A 172 0.86 -2.99 27.13
N SER A 173 1.09 -4.18 27.68
CA SER A 173 1.43 -4.37 29.10
C SER A 173 2.80 -3.85 29.51
N HIS A 174 3.62 -3.36 28.58
CA HIS A 174 4.86 -2.62 28.86
C HIS A 174 4.59 -1.14 29.21
N GLY A 175 3.33 -0.70 29.22
CA GLY A 175 2.93 0.66 29.56
C GLY A 175 2.82 1.60 28.37
N PHE A 176 2.88 1.10 27.16
CA PHE A 176 2.63 1.91 25.95
C PHE A 176 1.14 2.07 25.70
N LEU A 177 0.72 3.29 25.41
CA LEU A 177 -0.66 3.61 25.03
C LEU A 177 -0.66 4.85 24.14
N ALA A 178 -0.98 4.68 22.87
CA ALA A 178 -0.97 5.76 21.88
C ALA A 178 -2.07 5.59 20.85
N HIS A 179 -2.35 6.66 20.10
CA HIS A 179 -3.37 6.66 19.05
C HIS A 179 -2.79 7.08 17.70
N ARG A 180 -3.53 6.75 16.65
CA ARG A 180 -3.33 7.19 15.27
C ARG A 180 -4.63 7.71 14.71
N LEU A 181 -4.51 8.64 13.79
CA LEU A 181 -5.62 9.24 13.04
C LEU A 181 -5.32 9.18 11.56
N GLY A 182 -6.33 9.03 10.76
CA GLY A 182 -6.22 9.06 9.31
C GLY A 182 -7.51 9.52 8.63
N SER A 183 -7.36 10.23 7.54
CA SER A 183 -8.44 10.53 6.61
C SER A 183 -8.01 10.22 5.19
N THR A 184 -8.96 9.96 4.33
CA THR A 184 -8.75 9.71 2.90
C THR A 184 -9.89 10.28 2.09
N ALA A 185 -9.58 10.76 0.92
CA ALA A 185 -10.54 11.09 -0.11
C ALA A 185 -10.05 10.51 -1.44
N SER A 186 -10.94 10.01 -2.27
CA SER A 186 -10.59 9.59 -3.62
C SER A 186 -11.74 9.78 -4.59
N ALA A 187 -11.39 9.89 -5.87
CA ALA A 187 -12.34 9.91 -6.96
C ALA A 187 -11.78 9.14 -8.16
N SER A 188 -12.64 8.47 -8.90
CA SER A 188 -12.25 7.65 -10.04
C SER A 188 -13.31 7.61 -11.12
N VAL A 189 -12.86 7.40 -12.35
CA VAL A 189 -13.74 7.13 -13.51
C VAL A 189 -13.19 5.93 -14.24
N VAL A 190 -14.05 4.98 -14.54
CA VAL A 190 -13.81 3.84 -15.42
C VAL A 190 -14.58 4.07 -16.70
N ALA A 191 -13.87 4.08 -17.82
CA ALA A 191 -14.42 4.35 -19.13
C ALA A 191 -14.25 3.17 -20.07
N LEU A 192 -15.15 3.07 -21.05
CA LEU A 192 -15.19 2.06 -22.10
C LEU A 192 -15.16 2.76 -23.47
N ALA A 193 -14.43 2.22 -24.41
CA ALA A 193 -14.46 2.63 -25.81
C ALA A 193 -14.59 1.41 -26.70
N GLU A 194 -15.35 1.52 -27.79
CA GLU A 194 -15.57 0.44 -28.73
C GLU A 194 -15.17 0.89 -30.13
N GLN A 195 -14.49 0.02 -30.85
CA GLN A 195 -14.21 0.17 -32.26
C GLN A 195 -14.23 -1.20 -32.93
N ASP A 196 -14.92 -1.31 -34.07
CA ASP A 196 -15.02 -2.54 -34.87
C ASP A 196 -15.42 -3.80 -34.08
N GLY A 197 -16.26 -3.61 -33.04
CA GLY A 197 -16.73 -4.68 -32.15
C GLY A 197 -15.75 -5.10 -31.06
N ALA A 198 -14.57 -4.49 -30.98
CA ALA A 198 -13.63 -4.66 -29.88
C ALA A 198 -13.84 -3.56 -28.83
N MET A 199 -13.98 -3.97 -27.57
CA MET A 199 -14.18 -3.07 -26.44
C MET A 199 -12.91 -2.96 -25.62
N GLU A 200 -12.48 -1.74 -25.36
CA GLU A 200 -11.35 -1.41 -24.51
C GLU A 200 -11.83 -0.67 -23.27
N ARG A 201 -11.13 -0.89 -22.16
CA ARG A 201 -11.42 -0.31 -20.85
C ARG A 201 -10.17 0.31 -20.27
N ASP A 202 -10.29 1.52 -19.74
CA ASP A 202 -9.24 2.13 -18.93
C ASP A 202 -9.88 3.03 -17.87
N TYR A 203 -9.08 3.59 -16.99
CA TYR A 203 -9.55 4.40 -15.88
C TYR A 203 -8.55 5.49 -15.52
N TRP A 204 -9.03 6.45 -14.76
CA TRP A 204 -8.17 7.35 -14.00
C TRP A 204 -8.74 7.62 -12.63
N TRP A 205 -7.88 7.95 -11.70
CA TRP A 205 -8.24 8.20 -10.31
C TRP A 205 -7.28 9.16 -9.65
N ASP A 206 -7.71 9.72 -8.51
CA ASP A 206 -6.86 10.46 -7.60
C ASP A 206 -7.21 10.11 -6.15
N ALA A 207 -6.24 10.30 -5.25
CA ALA A 207 -6.41 10.09 -3.83
C ALA A 207 -5.56 11.06 -3.01
N THR A 208 -6.17 11.60 -1.96
CA THR A 208 -5.60 12.61 -1.07
C THR A 208 -6.09 12.41 0.36
N ARG A 209 -5.73 13.31 1.28
CA ARG A 209 -6.25 13.30 2.65
C ARG A 209 -7.61 13.96 2.78
N GLN A 210 -7.94 14.88 1.90
CA GLN A 210 -9.23 15.61 1.88
C GLN A 210 -9.70 15.85 0.45
N VAL A 211 -11.02 16.06 0.29
CA VAL A 211 -11.64 16.20 -1.04
C VAL A 211 -11.11 17.40 -1.82
N ASP A 212 -10.80 18.50 -1.11
CA ASP A 212 -10.37 19.74 -1.75
C ASP A 212 -8.99 19.65 -2.42
N ASP A 213 -8.17 18.68 -2.01
CA ASP A 213 -6.85 18.42 -2.59
C ASP A 213 -6.89 17.48 -3.81
N LEU A 214 -8.04 16.87 -4.11
CA LEU A 214 -8.21 16.02 -5.28
C LEU A 214 -8.12 16.82 -6.57
N LEU A 215 -7.62 16.21 -7.63
CA LEU A 215 -7.81 16.70 -8.99
C LEU A 215 -9.28 17.03 -9.22
N SER A 216 -9.57 18.02 -10.04
CA SER A 216 -10.95 18.34 -10.36
C SER A 216 -11.67 17.14 -10.99
N ALA A 217 -12.98 17.05 -10.79
CA ALA A 217 -13.82 16.01 -11.40
C ALA A 217 -13.63 15.96 -12.92
N ARG A 218 -13.53 17.13 -13.54
CA ARG A 218 -13.29 17.29 -14.99
C ARG A 218 -11.96 16.67 -15.42
N GLU A 219 -10.86 16.94 -14.71
CA GLU A 219 -9.53 16.41 -15.05
C GLU A 219 -9.52 14.88 -14.96
N ILE A 220 -10.12 14.30 -13.90
CA ILE A 220 -10.20 12.85 -13.74
C ILE A 220 -10.99 12.23 -14.91
N GLY A 221 -12.17 12.78 -15.23
CA GLY A 221 -13.00 12.28 -16.31
C GLY A 221 -12.34 12.40 -17.69
N GLN A 222 -11.78 13.56 -18.01
CA GLN A 222 -11.09 13.79 -19.28
C GLN A 222 -9.88 12.85 -19.45
N LYS A 223 -9.11 12.64 -18.39
CA LYS A 223 -7.94 11.76 -18.44
C LYS A 223 -8.34 10.29 -18.59
N ALA A 224 -9.39 9.83 -17.91
CA ALA A 224 -9.95 8.50 -18.10
C ALA A 224 -10.40 8.28 -19.56
N ALA A 225 -11.15 9.22 -20.13
CA ALA A 225 -11.60 9.15 -21.52
C ALA A 225 -10.44 9.15 -22.53
N ALA A 226 -9.45 10.00 -22.34
CA ALA A 226 -8.28 10.09 -23.23
C ALA A 226 -7.49 8.77 -23.21
N ARG A 227 -7.23 8.20 -22.04
CA ARG A 227 -6.55 6.91 -21.88
C ARG A 227 -7.33 5.79 -22.57
N THR A 228 -8.62 5.71 -22.34
CA THR A 228 -9.48 4.67 -22.93
C THR A 228 -9.50 4.73 -24.46
N ARG A 229 -9.61 5.93 -25.05
CA ARG A 229 -9.54 6.10 -26.52
C ARG A 229 -8.22 5.63 -27.10
N GLN A 230 -7.10 5.92 -26.43
CA GLN A 230 -5.78 5.55 -26.89
C GLN A 230 -5.58 4.04 -26.97
N ARG A 231 -6.37 3.23 -26.25
CA ARG A 231 -6.29 1.75 -26.26
C ARG A 231 -7.05 1.11 -27.41
N VAL A 232 -7.91 1.83 -28.08
CA VAL A 232 -8.75 1.30 -29.16
C VAL A 232 -7.88 0.91 -30.36
N GLY A 233 -8.17 -0.26 -30.94
CA GLY A 233 -7.38 -0.81 -32.04
C GLY A 233 -6.06 -1.46 -31.61
N ALA A 234 -5.99 -1.92 -30.36
CA ALA A 234 -4.82 -2.60 -29.83
C ALA A 234 -4.53 -3.89 -30.61
N ARG A 235 -3.26 -4.18 -30.76
CA ARG A 235 -2.73 -5.35 -31.46
C ARG A 235 -1.56 -5.96 -30.70
N ARG A 236 -1.23 -7.19 -31.02
CA ARG A 236 -0.04 -7.86 -30.50
C ARG A 236 1.22 -7.36 -31.21
N VAL A 237 2.35 -7.52 -30.55
CA VAL A 237 3.69 -7.36 -31.15
C VAL A 237 4.36 -8.70 -31.31
N ALA A 238 5.37 -8.80 -32.18
CA ALA A 238 6.17 -10.01 -32.31
C ALA A 238 6.87 -10.35 -30.97
N SER A 239 7.05 -11.65 -30.72
CA SER A 239 7.82 -12.11 -29.56
C SER A 239 9.30 -11.72 -29.73
N GLY A 240 9.93 -11.25 -28.65
CA GLY A 240 11.30 -10.78 -28.69
C GLY A 240 11.81 -10.21 -27.38
N ALA A 241 12.98 -9.59 -27.40
CA ALA A 241 13.50 -8.80 -26.30
C ALA A 241 13.50 -7.31 -26.71
N TYR A 242 12.87 -6.48 -25.91
CA TYR A 242 12.68 -5.06 -26.21
C TYR A 242 13.05 -4.18 -25.02
N PRO A 243 13.43 -2.92 -25.26
CA PRO A 243 13.37 -1.90 -24.23
C PRO A 243 11.94 -1.76 -23.70
N VAL A 244 11.80 -1.62 -22.39
CA VAL A 244 10.48 -1.51 -21.74
C VAL A 244 10.46 -0.35 -20.76
N LEU A 245 9.51 0.54 -20.94
CA LEU A 245 9.22 1.63 -20.03
C LEU A 245 7.91 1.31 -19.25
N PHE A 246 8.00 1.14 -17.94
CA PHE A 246 6.83 1.05 -17.09
C PHE A 246 6.38 2.45 -16.69
N GLU A 247 5.14 2.84 -17.02
CA GLU A 247 4.53 4.09 -16.54
C GLU A 247 4.54 4.15 -15.00
N ALA A 248 4.72 5.32 -14.40
CA ALA A 248 4.87 5.50 -12.96
C ALA A 248 3.81 4.76 -12.10
N PRO A 249 2.49 4.78 -12.42
CA PRO A 249 1.50 3.99 -11.69
C PRO A 249 1.74 2.48 -11.72
N VAL A 250 2.33 1.97 -12.78
CA VAL A 250 2.65 0.54 -12.95
C VAL A 250 4.01 0.20 -12.33
N ALA A 251 4.99 1.09 -12.45
CA ALA A 251 6.32 0.94 -11.85
C ALA A 251 6.26 0.76 -10.33
N LYS A 252 5.24 1.32 -9.64
CA LYS A 252 4.95 1.06 -8.22
C LYS A 252 4.86 -0.43 -7.90
N THR A 253 4.39 -1.26 -8.82
CA THR A 253 4.29 -2.72 -8.60
C THR A 253 5.66 -3.36 -8.45
N LEU A 254 6.65 -2.91 -9.21
CA LEU A 254 8.04 -3.39 -9.11
C LEU A 254 8.66 -3.00 -7.76
N VAL A 255 8.42 -1.77 -7.30
CA VAL A 255 8.81 -1.34 -5.94
C VAL A 255 8.08 -2.18 -4.89
N GLY A 256 6.80 -2.48 -5.09
CA GLY A 256 6.01 -3.35 -4.21
C GLY A 256 6.61 -4.75 -4.05
N HIS A 257 7.07 -5.36 -5.14
CA HIS A 257 7.74 -6.67 -5.11
C HIS A 257 9.08 -6.61 -4.37
N PHE A 258 9.86 -5.54 -4.56
CA PHE A 258 11.07 -5.28 -3.78
C PHE A 258 10.77 -5.20 -2.29
N LEU A 259 9.78 -4.39 -1.88
CA LEU A 259 9.37 -4.25 -0.46
C LEU A 259 8.89 -5.58 0.14
N GLN A 260 8.19 -6.39 -0.65
CA GLN A 260 7.76 -7.73 -0.23
C GLN A 260 8.96 -8.67 -0.05
N ALA A 261 9.94 -8.63 -0.95
CA ALA A 261 11.13 -9.45 -0.86
C ALA A 261 12.03 -9.10 0.35
N ILE A 262 12.04 -7.86 0.80
CA ILE A 262 12.78 -7.43 2.01
C ILE A 262 11.94 -7.46 3.29
N SER A 263 10.72 -7.99 3.25
CA SER A 263 9.86 -8.11 4.43
C SER A 263 10.33 -9.23 5.35
N GLY A 264 10.25 -8.98 6.66
CA GLY A 264 10.69 -9.94 7.66
C GLY A 264 10.03 -11.31 7.52
N SER A 265 8.74 -11.36 7.16
CA SER A 265 8.01 -12.62 6.95
C SER A 265 8.57 -13.44 5.78
N ALA A 266 8.86 -12.80 4.65
CA ALA A 266 9.47 -13.49 3.52
C ALA A 266 10.90 -14.00 3.86
N LEU A 267 11.65 -13.23 4.62
CA LEU A 267 13.03 -13.55 4.98
C LEU A 267 13.14 -14.75 5.94
N TYR A 268 12.40 -14.75 7.07
CA TYR A 268 12.52 -15.86 8.03
C TYR A 268 11.82 -17.15 7.57
N GLN A 269 10.93 -17.06 6.58
CA GLN A 269 10.30 -18.23 5.95
C GLN A 269 11.10 -18.81 4.77
N ASP A 270 12.28 -18.28 4.49
CA ASP A 270 13.09 -18.63 3.30
C ASP A 270 12.36 -18.41 1.97
N ALA A 271 11.45 -17.45 1.94
CA ALA A 271 10.57 -17.15 0.81
C ALA A 271 10.97 -15.85 0.09
N SER A 272 12.25 -15.52 0.05
CA SER A 272 12.76 -14.32 -0.62
C SER A 272 14.09 -14.57 -1.32
N PHE A 273 14.17 -14.08 -2.57
CA PHE A 273 15.42 -14.04 -3.33
C PHE A 273 16.43 -13.00 -2.80
N LEU A 274 16.01 -12.13 -1.87
CA LEU A 274 16.85 -11.12 -1.20
C LEU A 274 17.24 -11.55 0.24
N LYS A 275 16.99 -12.81 0.62
CA LYS A 275 17.54 -13.35 1.86
C LYS A 275 19.07 -13.26 1.81
N ASP A 276 19.67 -12.84 2.92
CA ASP A 276 21.12 -12.65 3.08
C ASP A 276 21.74 -11.62 2.10
N ALA A 277 20.93 -10.76 1.51
CA ALA A 277 21.38 -9.75 0.56
C ALA A 277 21.74 -8.39 1.21
N LEU A 278 21.60 -8.25 2.52
CA LEU A 278 21.94 -7.01 3.24
C LEU A 278 23.41 -6.66 3.02
N GLY A 279 23.67 -5.41 2.61
CA GLY A 279 25.01 -4.94 2.26
C GLY A 279 25.44 -5.25 0.82
N ASN A 280 24.67 -6.02 0.06
CA ASN A 280 24.96 -6.32 -1.35
C ASN A 280 24.34 -5.28 -2.29
N ARG A 281 24.97 -5.09 -3.46
CA ARG A 281 24.43 -4.27 -4.53
C ARG A 281 23.28 -5.01 -5.22
N ILE A 282 22.12 -4.37 -5.25
CA ILE A 282 20.89 -4.90 -5.85
C ILE A 282 20.49 -4.08 -7.07
N PHE A 283 20.74 -2.77 -7.03
CA PHE A 283 20.42 -1.80 -8.07
C PHE A 283 21.67 -1.10 -8.59
N PRO A 284 21.58 -0.34 -9.68
CA PRO A 284 22.66 0.52 -10.12
C PRO A 284 23.11 1.49 -9.03
N ASP A 285 24.35 1.94 -9.08
CA ASP A 285 24.99 2.76 -8.03
C ASP A 285 24.38 4.16 -7.85
N TRP A 286 23.63 4.64 -8.82
CA TRP A 286 22.90 5.90 -8.73
C TRP A 286 21.56 5.79 -8.00
N LEU A 287 20.99 4.57 -7.82
CA LEU A 287 19.66 4.42 -7.26
C LEU A 287 19.67 4.54 -5.73
N THR A 288 18.75 5.35 -5.25
CA THR A 288 18.44 5.47 -3.82
C THR A 288 16.93 5.31 -3.60
N ILE A 289 16.56 4.45 -2.65
CA ILE A 289 15.18 4.27 -2.18
C ILE A 289 15.14 4.63 -0.69
N ARG A 290 14.33 5.63 -0.35
CA ARG A 290 14.15 6.12 1.02
C ARG A 290 12.83 5.66 1.60
N GLU A 291 12.81 5.40 2.88
CA GLU A 291 11.60 5.23 3.67
C GLU A 291 11.47 6.38 4.65
N ASP A 292 10.34 7.11 4.59
CA ASP A 292 10.06 8.23 5.48
C ASP A 292 8.67 8.08 6.15
N PRO A 293 8.64 7.72 7.44
CA PRO A 293 7.41 7.63 8.21
C PRO A 293 6.87 9.02 8.64
N PHE A 294 7.58 10.10 8.36
CA PHE A 294 7.25 11.45 8.83
C PHE A 294 6.83 12.41 7.71
N LEU A 295 6.64 11.90 6.51
CA LEU A 295 6.14 12.71 5.39
C LEU A 295 4.78 13.29 5.77
N TYR A 296 4.68 14.63 5.80
CA TYR A 296 3.43 15.32 6.16
C TYR A 296 2.31 14.95 5.19
N GLY A 297 1.16 14.53 5.72
CA GLY A 297 0.04 14.04 4.93
C GLY A 297 0.26 12.69 4.23
N GLY A 298 1.43 12.07 4.35
CA GLY A 298 1.75 10.82 3.67
C GLY A 298 0.82 9.65 4.09
N PHE A 299 0.42 8.82 3.13
CA PHE A 299 -0.56 7.74 3.36
C PHE A 299 -0.10 6.68 4.36
N ALA A 300 1.20 6.50 4.54
CA ALA A 300 1.77 5.57 5.51
C ALA A 300 2.62 6.27 6.59
N SER A 301 2.38 7.56 6.84
CA SER A 301 3.04 8.29 7.92
C SER A 301 2.54 7.85 9.27
N ARG A 302 3.45 7.55 10.20
CA ARG A 302 3.15 7.11 11.56
C ARG A 302 4.34 7.25 12.49
N ASN A 303 4.09 7.58 13.76
CA ASN A 303 5.13 7.73 14.78
C ASN A 303 5.61 6.39 15.36
N PHE A 304 4.80 5.35 15.29
CA PHE A 304 5.10 4.00 15.79
C PHE A 304 4.49 2.94 14.86
N ASP A 305 5.10 1.78 14.82
CA ASP A 305 4.62 0.63 14.05
C ASP A 305 3.52 -0.16 14.80
N SER A 306 3.12 -1.31 14.28
CA SER A 306 2.03 -2.10 14.89
C SER A 306 2.44 -2.79 16.20
N ASP A 307 3.74 -2.86 16.51
CA ASP A 307 4.26 -3.35 17.79
C ASP A 307 4.47 -2.21 18.82
N GLY A 308 4.18 -0.96 18.44
CA GLY A 308 4.47 0.23 19.25
C GLY A 308 5.90 0.75 19.14
N VAL A 309 6.72 0.16 18.25
CA VAL A 309 8.12 0.53 18.06
C VAL A 309 8.24 1.87 17.34
N GLN A 310 9.17 2.70 17.81
CA GLN A 310 9.47 4.01 17.20
C GLN A 310 9.87 3.85 15.73
N THR A 311 9.20 4.56 14.84
CA THR A 311 9.56 4.61 13.41
C THR A 311 10.73 5.54 13.14
N ARG A 312 11.42 5.34 12.02
CA ARG A 312 12.60 6.12 11.63
C ARG A 312 12.66 6.31 10.12
N ALA A 313 13.06 7.51 9.70
CA ALA A 313 13.44 7.76 8.32
C ALA A 313 14.80 7.09 8.04
N ARG A 314 14.91 6.39 6.90
CA ARG A 314 16.11 5.63 6.55
C ARG A 314 16.20 5.34 5.06
N HIS A 315 17.34 4.85 4.61
CA HIS A 315 17.48 4.28 3.28
C HIS A 315 17.19 2.77 3.30
N LEU A 316 16.41 2.30 2.34
CA LEU A 316 16.25 0.88 2.02
C LEU A 316 17.30 0.46 1.00
N ILE A 317 17.53 1.33 0.02
CA ILE A 317 18.63 1.25 -0.94
C ILE A 317 19.41 2.57 -0.87
N GLU A 318 20.71 2.47 -0.73
CA GLU A 318 21.62 3.60 -0.77
C GLU A 318 22.73 3.33 -1.80
N ASN A 319 22.82 4.17 -2.84
CA ASN A 319 23.77 3.99 -3.94
C ASN A 319 23.76 2.56 -4.51
N GLY A 320 22.56 2.00 -4.73
CA GLY A 320 22.34 0.66 -5.25
C GLY A 320 22.50 -0.49 -4.25
N VAL A 321 22.96 -0.22 -3.04
CA VAL A 321 23.22 -1.23 -2.00
C VAL A 321 22.00 -1.38 -1.08
N LEU A 322 21.61 -2.62 -0.78
CA LEU A 322 20.55 -2.93 0.18
C LEU A 322 21.02 -2.59 1.60
N SER A 323 20.42 -1.54 2.19
CA SER A 323 20.82 -0.97 3.47
C SER A 323 19.91 -1.40 4.63
N GLY A 324 18.75 -1.99 4.38
CA GLY A 324 17.84 -2.40 5.44
C GLY A 324 16.69 -3.29 4.99
N TYR A 325 16.28 -4.17 5.89
CA TYR A 325 15.06 -4.96 5.80
C TYR A 325 13.88 -4.28 6.49
N LEU A 326 12.66 -4.80 6.29
CA LEU A 326 11.43 -4.35 6.95
C LEU A 326 11.07 -5.36 8.06
N LEU A 327 11.47 -5.09 9.30
CA LEU A 327 11.38 -6.05 10.40
C LEU A 327 10.44 -5.58 11.51
N SER A 328 9.48 -6.44 11.86
CA SER A 328 8.77 -6.41 13.14
C SER A 328 9.66 -6.93 14.26
N SER A 329 9.24 -6.80 15.50
CA SER A 329 9.96 -7.35 16.65
C SER A 329 10.10 -8.89 16.55
N TYR A 330 9.04 -9.57 16.14
CA TYR A 330 9.06 -11.03 15.94
C TYR A 330 10.02 -11.44 14.82
N ALA A 331 9.90 -10.82 13.64
CA ALA A 331 10.77 -11.15 12.50
C ALA A 331 12.26 -10.88 12.81
N ALA A 332 12.54 -9.78 13.51
CA ALA A 332 13.91 -9.46 13.94
C ALA A 332 14.49 -10.54 14.84
N ARG A 333 13.75 -11.02 15.84
CA ARG A 333 14.17 -12.13 16.72
C ARG A 333 14.40 -13.42 15.93
N ARG A 334 13.48 -13.76 15.01
CA ARG A 334 13.63 -14.95 14.12
C ARG A 334 14.91 -14.92 13.29
N LEU A 335 15.33 -13.73 12.88
CA LEU A 335 16.51 -13.52 12.02
C LEU A 335 17.79 -13.18 12.80
N GLY A 336 17.72 -13.01 14.12
CA GLY A 336 18.85 -12.55 14.93
C GLY A 336 19.27 -11.11 14.61
N LEU A 337 18.32 -10.26 14.20
CA LEU A 337 18.51 -8.87 13.82
C LEU A 337 17.74 -7.93 14.76
N GLU A 338 17.90 -6.61 14.55
CA GLU A 338 17.18 -5.58 15.29
C GLU A 338 15.88 -5.20 14.59
N PRO A 339 14.79 -4.93 15.34
CA PRO A 339 13.55 -4.44 14.76
C PRO A 339 13.74 -3.06 14.13
N THR A 340 13.07 -2.83 13.01
CA THR A 340 13.23 -1.60 12.22
C THR A 340 12.05 -0.64 12.32
N GLY A 341 11.05 -0.95 13.16
CA GLY A 341 9.83 -0.15 13.27
C GLY A 341 8.89 -0.38 12.07
N ASN A 342 8.87 -1.60 11.54
CA ASN A 342 8.10 -1.97 10.36
C ASN A 342 7.09 -3.10 10.62
N ALA A 343 6.67 -3.31 11.85
CA ALA A 343 5.49 -4.14 12.09
C ALA A 343 4.28 -3.51 11.39
N GLY A 344 3.66 -4.28 10.49
CA GLY A 344 2.59 -3.78 9.61
C GLY A 344 3.08 -3.25 8.25
N GLY A 345 4.36 -3.40 7.91
CA GLY A 345 4.93 -3.13 6.59
C GLY A 345 5.69 -1.82 6.46
N SER A 346 5.97 -1.42 5.21
CA SER A 346 6.69 -0.18 4.90
C SER A 346 5.86 1.07 5.22
N HIS A 347 6.58 2.15 5.51
CA HIS A 347 6.05 3.51 5.56
C HIS A 347 6.01 4.13 4.16
N ASN A 348 6.05 5.47 4.05
CA ASN A 348 6.14 6.08 2.73
C ASN A 348 7.50 5.80 2.12
N VAL A 349 7.51 5.29 0.91
CA VAL A 349 8.70 4.90 0.16
C VAL A 349 8.88 5.83 -1.02
N GLN A 350 10.06 6.39 -1.16
CA GLN A 350 10.40 7.34 -2.23
C GLN A 350 11.59 6.80 -3.03
N VAL A 351 11.37 6.58 -4.31
CA VAL A 351 12.46 6.27 -5.26
C VAL A 351 12.99 7.60 -5.82
N VAL A 352 14.27 7.84 -5.65
CA VAL A 352 14.91 9.08 -6.12
C VAL A 352 15.09 9.01 -7.63
N PRO A 353 14.51 9.93 -8.41
CA PRO A 353 14.68 9.95 -9.86
C PRO A 353 16.11 10.33 -10.27
N ASN A 354 16.55 9.81 -11.42
CA ASN A 354 17.83 10.16 -12.05
C ASN A 354 17.69 10.66 -13.49
N ALA A 355 16.46 10.70 -14.01
CA ALA A 355 16.15 11.13 -15.37
C ALA A 355 15.12 12.27 -15.38
N GLY A 356 14.80 12.79 -16.56
CA GLY A 356 13.80 13.82 -16.76
C GLY A 356 12.36 13.33 -16.67
N GLU A 357 11.46 14.08 -17.26
CA GLU A 357 10.03 13.78 -17.32
C GLU A 357 9.72 12.54 -18.19
N PHE A 358 8.49 12.07 -18.15
CA PHE A 358 8.01 10.92 -18.91
C PHE A 358 8.38 10.97 -20.41
N THR A 359 8.26 12.15 -21.02
CA THR A 359 8.64 12.36 -22.42
C THR A 359 10.13 12.17 -22.69
N ASP A 360 10.99 12.53 -21.75
CA ASP A 360 12.44 12.34 -21.87
C ASP A 360 12.79 10.86 -21.83
N LEU A 361 12.08 10.07 -21.02
CA LEU A 361 12.24 8.62 -20.97
C LEU A 361 11.79 7.93 -22.25
N LEU A 362 10.70 8.39 -22.88
CA LEU A 362 10.28 7.91 -24.20
C LEU A 362 11.36 8.18 -25.25
N GLN A 363 11.96 9.37 -25.24
CA GLN A 363 13.08 9.72 -26.15
C GLN A 363 14.32 8.85 -25.85
N GLN A 364 14.64 8.63 -24.57
CA GLN A 364 15.77 7.78 -24.18
C GLN A 364 15.56 6.31 -24.60
N MET A 365 14.33 5.80 -24.49
CA MET A 365 13.96 4.45 -24.94
C MET A 365 14.07 4.32 -26.47
N ASP A 366 13.78 5.37 -27.20
CA ASP A 366 13.70 5.44 -28.66
C ASP A 366 12.64 4.48 -29.24
N THR A 367 12.94 3.18 -29.27
CA THR A 367 12.02 2.15 -29.77
C THR A 367 11.83 1.04 -28.74
N GLY A 368 10.59 0.70 -28.41
CA GLY A 368 10.27 -0.30 -27.41
C GLY A 368 8.80 -0.31 -26.97
N LEU A 369 8.55 -0.84 -25.79
CA LEU A 369 7.21 -0.95 -25.20
C LEU A 369 7.03 -0.02 -24.01
N LEU A 370 6.01 0.82 -24.07
CA LEU A 370 5.45 1.51 -22.92
C LEU A 370 4.37 0.61 -22.29
N ILE A 371 4.56 0.19 -21.04
CA ILE A 371 3.59 -0.61 -20.29
C ILE A 371 2.79 0.29 -19.37
N THR A 372 1.47 0.31 -19.58
CA THR A 372 0.51 1.11 -18.80
C THR A 372 -0.41 0.26 -17.92
N GLU A 373 -0.36 -1.07 -18.06
CA GLU A 373 -1.12 -2.01 -17.25
C GLU A 373 -0.40 -3.36 -17.19
N VAL A 374 -0.45 -4.01 -16.02
CA VAL A 374 0.00 -5.39 -15.83
C VAL A 374 -1.08 -6.20 -15.13
N MET A 375 -1.20 -7.47 -15.52
CA MET A 375 -2.23 -8.40 -15.05
C MET A 375 -1.63 -9.70 -14.53
N GLY A 376 -2.39 -10.38 -13.67
CA GLY A 376 -2.02 -11.70 -13.14
C GLY A 376 -1.08 -11.65 -11.94
N GLN A 377 -0.72 -12.83 -11.42
CA GLN A 377 0.06 -13.06 -10.19
C GLN A 377 1.42 -13.74 -10.48
N GLY A 378 2.01 -13.48 -11.64
CA GLY A 378 3.20 -14.17 -12.14
C GLY A 378 4.52 -13.75 -11.50
N ILE A 379 4.60 -13.69 -10.17
CA ILE A 379 5.83 -13.39 -9.42
C ILE A 379 6.15 -14.54 -8.48
N ASN A 380 7.37 -15.06 -8.57
CA ASN A 380 7.94 -16.00 -7.59
C ASN A 380 8.98 -15.28 -6.75
N LEU A 381 8.61 -14.94 -5.51
CA LEU A 381 9.52 -14.24 -4.60
C LEU A 381 10.72 -15.09 -4.13
N VAL A 382 10.64 -16.42 -4.22
CA VAL A 382 11.76 -17.29 -3.84
C VAL A 382 12.89 -17.20 -4.86
N THR A 383 12.54 -17.24 -6.16
CA THR A 383 13.50 -17.24 -7.27
C THR A 383 13.74 -15.85 -7.86
N GLY A 384 12.79 -14.94 -7.72
CA GLY A 384 12.77 -13.66 -8.38
C GLY A 384 12.12 -13.68 -9.77
N ASP A 385 11.57 -14.81 -10.22
CA ASP A 385 10.96 -14.90 -11.54
C ASP A 385 9.73 -14.01 -11.63
N TYR A 386 9.65 -13.27 -12.73
CA TYR A 386 8.62 -12.31 -13.05
C TYR A 386 8.06 -12.61 -14.43
N SER A 387 6.74 -12.81 -14.51
CA SER A 387 6.03 -13.03 -15.78
C SER A 387 4.60 -12.54 -15.64
N ARG A 388 4.24 -11.45 -16.31
CA ARG A 388 2.91 -10.85 -16.19
C ARG A 388 2.32 -10.52 -17.55
N GLY A 389 1.03 -10.75 -17.68
CA GLY A 389 0.24 -10.18 -18.75
C GLY A 389 0.36 -8.65 -18.73
N ALA A 390 0.42 -8.03 -19.88
CA ALA A 390 0.62 -6.60 -20.00
C ALA A 390 -0.15 -6.00 -21.18
N SER A 391 -0.43 -4.70 -21.07
CA SER A 391 -0.91 -3.87 -22.15
C SER A 391 -0.27 -2.48 -22.06
N GLY A 392 -0.25 -1.78 -23.18
CA GLY A 392 0.37 -0.46 -23.28
C GLY A 392 0.49 0.01 -24.72
N PHE A 393 1.66 0.47 -25.12
CA PHE A 393 1.86 1.06 -26.43
C PHE A 393 3.21 0.68 -27.04
N TRP A 394 3.23 0.49 -28.35
CA TRP A 394 4.46 0.44 -29.12
C TRP A 394 4.98 1.87 -29.35
N VAL A 395 6.27 2.05 -29.17
CA VAL A 395 6.97 3.34 -29.32
C VAL A 395 8.05 3.21 -30.39
N GLU A 396 8.16 4.19 -31.27
CA GLU A 396 9.24 4.32 -32.24
C GLU A 396 9.70 5.79 -32.29
N ASN A 397 11.02 5.99 -32.36
CA ASN A 397 11.63 7.32 -32.33
C ASN A 397 11.13 8.19 -31.16
N GLY A 398 10.93 7.58 -30.00
CA GLY A 398 10.40 8.26 -28.81
C GLY A 398 8.93 8.71 -28.92
N GLN A 399 8.18 8.21 -29.88
CA GLN A 399 6.78 8.56 -30.12
C GLN A 399 5.88 7.34 -30.01
N ILE A 400 4.75 7.47 -29.28
CA ILE A 400 3.72 6.44 -29.20
C ILE A 400 3.08 6.26 -30.59
N GLN A 401 3.08 5.02 -31.09
CA GLN A 401 2.58 4.67 -32.41
C GLN A 401 1.20 4.03 -32.39
N TYR A 402 1.03 2.97 -31.61
CA TYR A 402 -0.22 2.23 -31.52
C TYR A 402 -0.34 1.46 -30.20
N PRO A 403 -1.57 1.20 -29.74
CA PRO A 403 -1.80 0.42 -28.53
C PRO A 403 -1.47 -1.07 -28.74
N VAL A 404 -1.01 -1.69 -27.67
CA VAL A 404 -0.63 -3.11 -27.61
C VAL A 404 -1.34 -3.77 -26.44
N ASN A 405 -1.89 -4.97 -26.69
CA ASN A 405 -2.50 -5.79 -25.64
C ASN A 405 -2.14 -7.28 -25.83
N GLU A 406 -2.66 -8.11 -24.92
CA GLU A 406 -2.48 -9.58 -24.97
C GLU A 406 -1.02 -10.01 -25.12
N ILE A 407 -0.10 -9.31 -24.46
CA ILE A 407 1.32 -9.65 -24.37
C ILE A 407 1.68 -10.10 -22.96
N THR A 408 2.82 -10.77 -22.84
CA THR A 408 3.43 -11.07 -21.54
C THR A 408 4.81 -10.45 -21.49
N VAL A 409 5.12 -9.72 -20.42
CA VAL A 409 6.46 -9.22 -20.11
C VAL A 409 7.08 -10.12 -19.05
N ALA A 410 8.32 -10.54 -19.25
CA ALA A 410 8.98 -11.51 -18.38
C ALA A 410 10.47 -11.18 -18.15
N GLY A 411 10.98 -11.67 -17.03
CA GLY A 411 12.37 -11.55 -16.62
C GLY A 411 12.61 -12.16 -15.24
N ASN A 412 13.76 -11.86 -14.66
CA ASN A 412 14.03 -12.15 -13.25
C ASN A 412 14.25 -10.83 -12.51
N LEU A 413 13.60 -10.64 -11.36
CA LEU A 413 13.66 -9.38 -10.60
C LEU A 413 15.10 -9.00 -10.18
N LYS A 414 15.99 -9.98 -9.95
CA LYS A 414 17.39 -9.69 -9.65
C LYS A 414 18.08 -8.97 -10.82
N ASP A 415 17.88 -9.51 -12.02
CA ASP A 415 18.47 -8.96 -13.24
C ASP A 415 17.80 -7.64 -13.63
N LEU A 416 16.47 -7.55 -13.49
CA LEU A 416 15.72 -6.33 -13.76
C LEU A 416 16.16 -5.18 -12.85
N TYR A 417 16.27 -5.43 -11.54
CA TYR A 417 16.72 -4.40 -10.60
C TYR A 417 18.18 -3.97 -10.88
N ALA A 418 19.07 -4.92 -11.12
CA ALA A 418 20.46 -4.62 -11.44
C ALA A 418 20.62 -3.91 -12.80
N GLY A 419 19.73 -4.19 -13.75
CA GLY A 419 19.74 -3.64 -15.12
C GLY A 419 18.86 -2.40 -15.31
N LEU A 420 18.31 -1.80 -14.24
CA LEU A 420 17.47 -0.60 -14.35
C LEU A 420 18.26 0.57 -14.93
N GLN A 421 17.74 1.17 -16.02
CA GLN A 421 18.44 2.22 -16.77
C GLN A 421 18.12 3.62 -16.26
N ALA A 422 16.84 3.87 -15.94
CA ALA A 422 16.40 5.19 -15.51
C ALA A 422 15.12 5.13 -14.68
N VAL A 423 14.97 6.12 -13.82
CA VAL A 423 13.73 6.44 -13.08
C VAL A 423 13.37 7.89 -13.38
N GLY A 424 12.16 8.11 -13.88
CA GLY A 424 11.67 9.43 -14.27
C GLY A 424 11.33 10.34 -13.09
N SER A 425 11.28 11.64 -13.37
CA SER A 425 10.82 12.67 -12.45
C SER A 425 9.29 12.83 -12.43
N ASP A 426 8.57 12.11 -13.26
CA ASP A 426 7.10 12.01 -13.36
C ASP A 426 6.49 11.22 -12.18
N VAL A 427 6.82 11.59 -10.95
CA VAL A 427 6.52 10.83 -9.74
C VAL A 427 5.03 10.75 -9.45
N ASP A 428 4.49 9.53 -9.41
CA ASP A 428 3.14 9.27 -8.91
C ASP A 428 3.12 9.21 -7.37
N ARG A 429 2.35 10.11 -6.72
CA ARG A 429 2.27 10.29 -5.26
C ARG A 429 0.96 9.82 -4.64
N ARG A 430 0.06 9.19 -5.41
CA ARG A 430 -1.28 8.79 -4.98
C ARG A 430 -1.33 7.54 -4.08
N SER A 431 -0.21 7.15 -3.49
CA SER A 431 -0.11 6.03 -2.55
C SER A 431 1.10 6.21 -1.63
N LYS A 432 1.40 5.23 -0.80
CA LYS A 432 2.62 5.23 0.02
C LYS A 432 3.93 5.00 -0.75
N ILE A 433 3.86 4.58 -2.02
CA ILE A 433 5.04 4.40 -2.88
C ILE A 433 5.05 5.54 -3.88
N HIS A 434 6.09 6.34 -3.82
CA HIS A 434 6.34 7.48 -4.71
C HIS A 434 7.49 7.12 -5.64
N THR A 435 7.20 6.92 -6.91
CA THR A 435 8.19 6.65 -7.95
C THR A 435 7.73 7.24 -9.28
N GLY A 436 8.69 7.61 -10.11
CA GLY A 436 8.46 7.90 -11.54
C GLY A 436 8.41 6.62 -12.36
N SER A 437 8.32 6.78 -13.66
CA SER A 437 8.40 5.69 -14.64
C SER A 437 9.77 5.01 -14.63
N TRP A 438 9.81 3.69 -14.89
CA TRP A 438 11.03 2.88 -14.86
C TRP A 438 11.37 2.36 -16.25
N LEU A 439 12.58 2.65 -16.73
CA LEU A 439 13.10 2.21 -18.03
C LEU A 439 14.08 1.04 -17.84
N PHE A 440 13.82 -0.04 -18.58
CA PHE A 440 14.70 -1.21 -18.72
C PHE A 440 15.22 -1.31 -20.15
N GLU A 441 16.49 -1.69 -20.29
CA GLU A 441 17.11 -1.85 -21.61
C GLU A 441 16.52 -3.03 -22.39
N HIS A 442 16.27 -4.15 -21.70
CA HIS A 442 15.71 -5.36 -22.32
C HIS A 442 14.83 -6.13 -21.35
N MET A 443 13.65 -6.51 -21.81
CA MET A 443 12.79 -7.52 -21.18
C MET A 443 12.31 -8.49 -22.26
N ALA A 444 12.11 -9.74 -21.85
CA ALA A 444 11.46 -10.71 -22.72
C ALA A 444 9.96 -10.38 -22.87
N VAL A 445 9.50 -10.36 -24.11
CA VAL A 445 8.09 -10.11 -24.45
C VAL A 445 7.59 -11.29 -25.27
N ALA A 446 6.52 -11.93 -24.82
CA ALA A 446 5.76 -12.89 -25.59
C ALA A 446 4.50 -12.21 -26.15
N GLY A 447 4.35 -12.24 -27.45
CA GLY A 447 3.24 -11.67 -28.19
C GLY A 447 2.77 -12.63 -29.26
N GLU A 448 2.82 -12.22 -30.55
CA GLU A 448 2.58 -13.13 -31.68
C GLU A 448 3.80 -14.03 -31.86
N GLY A 449 3.53 -15.36 -32.03
CA GLY A 449 4.54 -16.36 -32.33
C GLY A 449 4.86 -16.45 -33.83
#